data_86ebdcbda3a19a25b095a7794662016c
#
_entry.id   86ebdcbda3a19a25b095a7794662016c
#
_cell.length_a   1.000
_cell.length_b   1.000
_cell.length_c   1.000
_cell.angle_alpha   90.00
_cell.angle_beta   90.00
_cell.angle_gamma   90.00
#
_symmetry.space_group_name_H-M   'P 1'
#
loop_
_entity.id
_entity.type
_entity.pdbx_description
1 polymer ?
#
loop_
_entity_poly.entity_id
_entity_poly.type
_entity_poly.pdbx_seq_one_letter_code
_entity_poly.pdbx_strand_id
1 'polypeptide(L)'
;AAGHPAVGARSITYLSTTGVYGDLQGGWAFEWSPVAPSSPRAAARVLAESQWQAASDGRARLVRLPGIYGPGRSPFDRLRDGTAQRIIKPGQVFSRVHVDDIASGLAALVQRPDASGVFHLCDDLSAPPQDVTAFAAELLGMAPPPDIPFEDAQLSEMAASFYAECKRVANARAKAALGWRPAYPTYREGLRAILAAESAATY
;
A
#
# COMPACT_ATOMS: atom_id res chain seq x y z
N ALA A 1 23.42 -20.15 22.88
CA ALA A 1 22.16 -19.58 22.42
C ALA A 1 22.49 -18.36 21.57
N ALA A 2 22.35 -18.45 20.25
CA ALA A 2 22.49 -17.30 19.36
C ALA A 2 21.41 -16.28 19.76
N GLY A 3 21.82 -15.08 20.24
CA GLY A 3 20.89 -14.06 20.67
C GLY A 3 19.94 -13.67 19.52
N HIS A 4 18.64 -13.69 19.76
CA HIS A 4 17.66 -13.25 18.80
C HIS A 4 17.94 -11.78 18.43
N PRO A 5 17.88 -11.34 17.15
CA PRO A 5 18.23 -9.99 16.73
C PRO A 5 17.40 -8.90 17.40
N ALA A 6 16.29 -9.25 18.08
CA ALA A 6 15.46 -8.34 18.87
C ALA A 6 16.04 -8.02 20.26
N VAL A 7 17.02 -8.76 20.75
CA VAL A 7 17.62 -8.57 22.07
C VAL A 7 18.49 -7.31 22.04
N GLY A 8 18.11 -6.29 22.85
CA GLY A 8 18.80 -4.99 22.94
C GLY A 8 18.33 -3.90 21.98
N ALA A 9 17.47 -4.20 21.03
CA ALA A 9 16.86 -3.17 20.18
C ALA A 9 15.88 -2.30 20.99
N ARG A 10 16.00 -0.98 20.91
CA ARG A 10 15.05 -0.05 21.53
C ARG A 10 13.64 -0.14 20.91
N SER A 11 13.58 -0.42 19.64
CA SER A 11 12.32 -0.60 18.91
C SER A 11 12.52 -1.52 17.71
N ILE A 12 11.47 -2.25 17.35
CA ILE A 12 11.42 -3.14 16.20
C ILE A 12 10.23 -2.73 15.35
N THR A 13 10.44 -2.61 14.05
CA THR A 13 9.38 -2.33 13.09
C THR A 13 9.41 -3.38 12.00
N TYR A 14 8.32 -4.11 11.83
CA TYR A 14 8.15 -5.11 10.77
C TYR A 14 7.23 -4.56 9.68
N LEU A 15 7.72 -4.51 8.44
CA LEU A 15 6.93 -4.10 7.29
C LEU A 15 6.11 -5.29 6.79
N SER A 16 4.81 -5.21 7.03
CA SER A 16 3.80 -6.19 6.64
C SER A 16 2.93 -5.67 5.49
N THR A 17 1.79 -6.28 5.29
CA THR A 17 0.87 -5.97 4.19
C THR A 17 -0.58 -5.91 4.66
N THR A 18 -1.39 -5.07 4.03
CA THR A 18 -2.85 -5.07 4.23
C THR A 18 -3.55 -6.31 3.65
N GLY A 19 -2.82 -7.13 2.88
CA GLY A 19 -3.32 -8.44 2.41
C GLY A 19 -3.66 -9.42 3.55
N VAL A 20 -3.15 -9.19 4.78
CA VAL A 20 -3.49 -10.01 5.96
C VAL A 20 -4.98 -9.97 6.32
N TYR A 21 -5.71 -8.95 5.88
CA TYR A 21 -7.14 -8.80 6.15
C TYR A 21 -8.04 -9.61 5.20
N GLY A 22 -7.51 -10.09 4.07
CA GLY A 22 -8.30 -10.74 3.04
C GLY A 22 -9.29 -9.80 2.37
N ASP A 23 -10.41 -10.34 1.87
CA ASP A 23 -11.47 -9.57 1.23
C ASP A 23 -12.46 -9.02 2.28
N LEU A 24 -12.74 -7.73 2.21
CA LEU A 24 -13.75 -7.06 3.02
C LEU A 24 -14.92 -6.53 2.19
N GLN A 25 -15.07 -6.98 0.96
CA GLN A 25 -16.15 -6.60 0.03
C GLN A 25 -16.31 -5.07 -0.11
N GLY A 26 -15.19 -4.35 -0.15
CA GLY A 26 -15.15 -2.89 -0.20
C GLY A 26 -15.29 -2.19 1.16
N GLY A 27 -15.42 -2.94 2.25
CA GLY A 27 -15.46 -2.39 3.62
C GLY A 27 -14.10 -1.84 4.09
N TRP A 28 -14.11 -1.24 5.27
CA TRP A 28 -12.93 -0.63 5.87
C TRP A 28 -12.12 -1.63 6.72
N ALA A 29 -10.81 -1.68 6.48
CA ALA A 29 -9.83 -2.29 7.35
C ALA A 29 -9.26 -1.24 8.30
N PHE A 30 -9.40 -1.51 9.59
CA PHE A 30 -8.76 -0.76 10.67
C PHE A 30 -7.65 -1.61 11.29
N GLU A 31 -6.76 -1.00 12.06
CA GLU A 31 -5.64 -1.70 12.68
C GLU A 31 -6.08 -2.83 13.64
N TRP A 32 -7.28 -2.73 14.19
CA TRP A 32 -7.90 -3.73 15.08
C TRP A 32 -8.81 -4.72 14.35
N SER A 33 -8.99 -4.58 13.03
CA SER A 33 -9.81 -5.52 12.26
C SER A 33 -9.20 -6.92 12.30
N PRO A 34 -10.02 -7.97 12.39
CA PRO A 34 -9.54 -9.34 12.33
C PRO A 34 -8.74 -9.62 11.07
N VAL A 35 -7.67 -10.40 11.19
CA VAL A 35 -6.93 -10.90 10.04
C VAL A 35 -7.59 -12.16 9.49
N ALA A 36 -7.77 -12.22 8.17
CA ALA A 36 -8.41 -13.33 7.46
C ALA A 36 -7.69 -13.56 6.11
N PRO A 37 -6.40 -14.00 6.14
CA PRO A 37 -5.60 -14.10 4.93
C PRO A 37 -6.22 -15.06 3.92
N SER A 38 -6.39 -14.60 2.69
CA SER A 38 -7.00 -15.36 1.57
C SER A 38 -5.98 -16.11 0.71
N SER A 39 -4.68 -15.93 0.97
CA SER A 39 -3.61 -16.57 0.19
C SER A 39 -2.49 -17.12 1.10
N PRO A 40 -1.72 -18.12 0.63
CA PRO A 40 -0.54 -18.63 1.36
C PRO A 40 0.47 -17.52 1.68
N ARG A 41 0.66 -16.57 0.76
CA ARG A 41 1.53 -15.41 0.97
C ARG A 41 1.06 -14.51 2.10
N ALA A 42 -0.23 -14.24 2.17
CA ALA A 42 -0.83 -13.44 3.25
C ALA A 42 -0.78 -14.20 4.60
N ALA A 43 -1.04 -15.51 4.60
CA ALA A 43 -0.91 -16.35 5.79
C ALA A 43 0.52 -16.38 6.34
N ALA A 44 1.53 -16.47 5.47
CA ALA A 44 2.93 -16.38 5.87
C ALA A 44 3.26 -15.01 6.51
N ARG A 45 2.62 -13.93 6.07
CA ARG A 45 2.78 -12.61 6.70
C ARG A 45 2.16 -12.54 8.08
N VAL A 46 0.97 -13.13 8.28
CA VAL A 46 0.35 -13.24 9.62
C VAL A 46 1.25 -14.03 10.56
N LEU A 47 1.81 -15.14 10.11
CA LEU A 47 2.76 -15.92 10.91
C LEU A 47 4.00 -15.09 11.29
N ALA A 48 4.58 -14.35 10.33
CA ALA A 48 5.73 -13.50 10.60
C ALA A 48 5.39 -12.37 11.58
N GLU A 49 4.20 -11.74 11.47
CA GLU A 49 3.72 -10.75 12.46
C GLU A 49 3.70 -11.34 13.87
N SER A 50 3.13 -12.54 14.04
CA SER A 50 3.04 -13.20 15.35
C SER A 50 4.43 -13.56 15.90
N GLN A 51 5.35 -14.02 15.06
CA GLN A 51 6.74 -14.31 15.45
C GLN A 51 7.48 -13.06 15.93
N TRP A 52 7.34 -11.91 15.21
CA TRP A 52 7.94 -10.65 15.63
C TRP A 52 7.32 -10.12 16.93
N GLN A 53 6.01 -10.26 17.12
CA GLN A 53 5.36 -9.91 18.38
C GLN A 53 5.87 -10.76 19.54
N ALA A 54 5.94 -12.07 19.37
CA ALA A 54 6.47 -12.98 20.39
C ALA A 54 7.94 -12.70 20.72
N ALA A 55 8.79 -12.50 19.70
CA ALA A 55 10.21 -12.23 19.87
C ALA A 55 10.51 -10.87 20.53
N SER A 56 9.57 -9.96 20.58
CA SER A 56 9.70 -8.61 21.13
C SER A 56 8.88 -8.37 22.39
N ASP A 57 8.27 -9.40 22.98
CA ASP A 57 7.33 -9.26 24.09
C ASP A 57 6.21 -8.25 23.78
N GLY A 58 5.64 -8.32 22.57
CA GLY A 58 4.57 -7.43 22.10
C GLY A 58 5.00 -6.01 21.72
N ARG A 59 6.30 -5.68 21.77
CA ARG A 59 6.81 -4.34 21.49
C ARG A 59 7.01 -4.05 20.00
N ALA A 60 6.95 -5.07 19.13
CA ALA A 60 7.08 -4.86 17.70
C ALA A 60 5.96 -3.98 17.15
N ARG A 61 6.34 -3.07 16.28
CA ARG A 61 5.42 -2.27 15.46
C ARG A 61 5.21 -2.97 14.14
N LEU A 62 3.97 -3.27 13.82
CA LEU A 62 3.57 -3.92 12.58
C LEU A 62 3.04 -2.86 11.63
N VAL A 63 3.79 -2.52 10.60
CA VAL A 63 3.38 -1.55 9.59
C VAL A 63 2.78 -2.30 8.41
N ARG A 64 1.46 -2.29 8.28
CA ARG A 64 0.74 -2.92 7.17
C ARG A 64 0.60 -1.93 6.02
N LEU A 65 1.27 -2.25 4.92
CA LEU A 65 1.33 -1.42 3.72
C LEU A 65 0.36 -1.93 2.65
N PRO A 66 -0.39 -1.04 1.97
CA PRO A 66 -1.21 -1.37 0.81
C PRO A 66 -0.38 -1.39 -0.48
N GLY A 67 -0.99 -1.07 -1.62
CA GLY A 67 -0.29 -0.94 -2.90
C GLY A 67 0.74 0.19 -2.88
N ILE A 68 2.02 -0.15 -3.04
CA ILE A 68 3.12 0.84 -3.02
C ILE A 68 3.32 1.39 -4.43
N TYR A 69 3.44 2.71 -4.56
CA TYR A 69 3.82 3.37 -5.81
C TYR A 69 4.86 4.46 -5.57
N GLY A 70 5.51 4.93 -6.64
CA GLY A 70 6.55 5.95 -6.59
C GLY A 70 7.35 5.98 -7.89
N PRO A 71 8.48 6.71 -7.94
CA PRO A 71 9.37 6.71 -9.10
C PRO A 71 9.79 5.29 -9.50
N GLY A 72 9.73 4.98 -10.81
CA GLY A 72 10.02 3.63 -11.36
C GLY A 72 8.99 2.54 -11.00
N ARG A 73 7.89 2.91 -10.35
CA ARG A 73 6.77 2.02 -9.99
C ARG A 73 5.45 2.78 -10.04
N SER A 74 5.14 3.31 -11.19
CA SER A 74 3.92 4.09 -11.44
C SER A 74 3.18 3.56 -12.68
N PRO A 75 1.96 4.00 -12.96
CA PRO A 75 1.28 3.67 -14.21
C PRO A 75 1.90 4.32 -15.45
N PHE A 76 2.78 5.30 -15.30
CA PHE A 76 3.40 6.00 -16.44
C PHE A 76 4.20 5.08 -17.34
N ASP A 77 4.97 4.14 -16.77
CA ASP A 77 5.80 3.23 -17.56
C ASP A 77 4.93 2.39 -18.49
N ARG A 78 3.85 1.80 -17.95
CA ARG A 78 2.91 0.98 -18.73
C ARG A 78 2.12 1.78 -19.76
N LEU A 79 1.85 3.05 -19.50
CA LEU A 79 1.19 3.92 -20.47
C LEU A 79 2.12 4.24 -21.62
N ARG A 80 3.41 4.52 -21.36
CA ARG A 80 4.41 4.83 -22.38
C ARG A 80 4.76 3.63 -23.26
N ASP A 81 4.79 2.43 -22.70
CA ASP A 81 5.06 1.19 -23.44
C ASP A 81 3.80 0.54 -24.04
N GLY A 82 2.62 1.14 -23.84
CA GLY A 82 1.36 0.68 -24.41
C GLY A 82 0.78 -0.59 -23.75
N THR A 83 1.31 -1.01 -22.58
CA THR A 83 0.84 -2.21 -21.86
C THR A 83 -0.16 -1.89 -20.75
N ALA A 84 -0.49 -0.61 -20.53
CA ALA A 84 -1.48 -0.22 -19.54
C ALA A 84 -2.88 -0.73 -19.92
N GLN A 85 -3.58 -1.23 -18.91
CA GLN A 85 -4.95 -1.71 -19.05
C GLN A 85 -5.88 -0.96 -18.10
N ARG A 86 -7.10 -0.64 -18.56
CA ARG A 86 -8.17 -0.11 -17.72
C ARG A 86 -9.22 -1.20 -17.49
N ILE A 87 -8.99 -1.99 -16.44
CA ILE A 87 -9.89 -3.10 -16.10
C ILE A 87 -11.00 -2.58 -15.22
N ILE A 88 -12.22 -2.76 -15.66
CA ILE A 88 -13.45 -2.29 -15.01
C ILE A 88 -14.06 -3.45 -14.22
N LYS A 89 -13.94 -3.38 -12.89
CA LYS A 89 -14.66 -4.27 -11.97
C LYS A 89 -15.51 -3.40 -11.05
N PRO A 90 -16.85 -3.46 -11.15
CA PRO A 90 -17.73 -2.62 -10.36
C PRO A 90 -17.46 -2.74 -8.85
N GLY A 91 -17.34 -1.60 -8.15
CA GLY A 91 -17.10 -1.56 -6.72
C GLY A 91 -15.66 -1.81 -6.28
N GLN A 92 -14.76 -2.22 -7.19
CA GLN A 92 -13.36 -2.48 -6.86
C GLN A 92 -12.59 -1.20 -6.53
N VAL A 93 -11.93 -1.19 -5.37
CA VAL A 93 -11.01 -0.13 -4.97
C VAL A 93 -9.71 -0.71 -4.43
N PHE A 94 -8.61 0.04 -4.60
CA PHE A 94 -7.33 -0.25 -3.97
C PHE A 94 -6.86 0.94 -3.14
N SER A 95 -6.43 0.68 -1.92
CA SER A 95 -5.65 1.61 -1.13
C SER A 95 -4.20 1.61 -1.60
N ARG A 96 -3.52 2.76 -1.45
CA ARG A 96 -2.15 2.97 -1.93
C ARG A 96 -1.34 3.76 -0.91
N VAL A 97 -0.04 3.79 -1.14
CA VAL A 97 0.89 4.67 -0.42
C VAL A 97 2.07 5.01 -1.32
N HIS A 98 2.47 6.28 -1.34
CA HIS A 98 3.69 6.70 -2.00
C HIS A 98 4.92 6.23 -1.19
N VAL A 99 6.01 5.87 -1.87
CA VAL A 99 7.22 5.36 -1.20
C VAL A 99 7.82 6.38 -0.21
N ASP A 100 7.77 7.67 -0.51
CA ASP A 100 8.26 8.72 0.38
C ASP A 100 7.38 8.86 1.64
N ASP A 101 6.08 8.61 1.51
CA ASP A 101 5.16 8.60 2.66
C ASP A 101 5.40 7.38 3.56
N ILE A 102 5.87 6.26 3.00
CA ILE A 102 6.35 5.14 3.82
C ILE A 102 7.59 5.59 4.60
N ALA A 103 8.56 6.22 3.93
CA ALA A 103 9.79 6.67 4.56
C ALA A 103 9.51 7.68 5.69
N SER A 104 8.66 8.68 5.44
CA SER A 104 8.28 9.68 6.46
C SER A 104 7.51 9.05 7.63
N GLY A 105 6.63 8.08 7.37
CA GLY A 105 5.91 7.34 8.40
C GLY A 105 6.82 6.49 9.27
N LEU A 106 7.82 5.84 8.67
CA LEU A 106 8.84 5.09 9.40
C LEU A 106 9.72 6.02 10.25
N ALA A 107 10.10 7.20 9.73
CA ALA A 107 10.83 8.21 10.49
C ALA A 107 10.01 8.71 11.69
N ALA A 108 8.71 8.94 11.52
CA ALA A 108 7.81 9.29 12.62
C ALA A 108 7.73 8.18 13.69
N LEU A 109 7.70 6.91 13.27
CA LEU A 109 7.76 5.77 14.19
C LEU A 109 9.09 5.70 14.98
N VAL A 110 10.21 6.00 14.35
CA VAL A 110 11.52 6.02 15.04
C VAL A 110 11.54 7.07 16.15
N GLN A 111 10.90 8.21 15.94
CA GLN A 111 10.79 9.28 16.93
C GLN A 111 9.78 8.98 18.06
N ARG A 112 9.05 7.89 17.98
CA ARG A 112 8.07 7.46 18.99
C ARG A 112 8.42 6.05 19.50
N PRO A 113 9.49 5.90 20.30
CA PRO A 113 9.98 4.59 20.74
C PRO A 113 8.92 3.80 21.54
N ASP A 114 8.01 4.48 22.21
CA ASP A 114 6.93 3.86 23.00
C ASP A 114 5.71 3.44 22.16
N ALA A 115 5.66 3.83 20.88
CA ALA A 115 4.58 3.39 19.99
C ALA A 115 4.70 1.88 19.74
N SER A 116 3.61 1.15 19.86
CA SER A 116 3.54 -0.30 19.65
C SER A 116 2.28 -0.70 18.91
N GLY A 117 2.21 -1.95 18.47
CA GLY A 117 1.06 -2.52 17.79
C GLY A 117 1.03 -2.24 16.29
N VAL A 118 -0.16 -2.25 15.70
CA VAL A 118 -0.36 -2.16 14.24
C VAL A 118 -0.52 -0.71 13.80
N PHE A 119 0.09 -0.35 12.68
CA PHE A 119 -0.09 0.93 11.99
C PHE A 119 -0.33 0.70 10.50
N HIS A 120 -1.21 1.48 9.91
CA HIS A 120 -1.35 1.59 8.47
C HIS A 120 -0.66 2.86 7.97
N LEU A 121 0.22 2.71 6.98
CA LEU A 121 0.70 3.85 6.20
C LEU A 121 0.06 3.75 4.82
N CYS A 122 -0.94 4.57 4.59
CA CYS A 122 -1.64 4.67 3.31
C CYS A 122 -2.12 6.10 3.07
N ASP A 123 -2.40 6.40 1.82
CA ASP A 123 -3.04 7.66 1.42
C ASP A 123 -4.49 7.75 1.93
N ASP A 124 -5.14 8.88 1.71
CA ASP A 124 -6.49 9.16 2.20
C ASP A 124 -7.59 8.71 1.24
N LEU A 125 -7.23 8.19 0.05
CA LEU A 125 -8.19 7.85 -1.00
C LEU A 125 -7.96 6.45 -1.57
N SER A 126 -8.76 5.49 -1.12
CA SER A 126 -8.89 4.23 -1.86
C SER A 126 -9.64 4.49 -3.16
N ALA A 127 -9.04 4.18 -4.29
CA ALA A 127 -9.58 4.53 -5.60
C ALA A 127 -9.65 3.31 -6.54
N PRO A 128 -10.61 3.30 -7.48
CA PRO A 128 -10.65 2.31 -8.55
C PRO A 128 -9.36 2.33 -9.39
N PRO A 129 -8.81 1.17 -9.78
CA PRO A 129 -7.55 1.13 -10.52
C PRO A 129 -7.64 1.80 -11.89
N GLN A 130 -8.78 1.71 -12.57
CA GLN A 130 -9.01 2.34 -13.85
C GLN A 130 -8.98 3.87 -13.79
N ASP A 131 -9.40 4.47 -12.67
CA ASP A 131 -9.39 5.93 -12.47
C ASP A 131 -7.95 6.44 -12.32
N VAL A 132 -7.11 5.66 -11.64
CA VAL A 132 -5.68 5.99 -11.49
C VAL A 132 -4.96 5.93 -12.83
N THR A 133 -5.27 4.93 -13.66
CA THR A 133 -4.70 4.79 -15.00
C THR A 133 -5.18 5.94 -15.91
N ALA A 134 -6.48 6.28 -15.86
CA ALA A 134 -7.03 7.38 -16.65
C ALA A 134 -6.39 8.73 -16.27
N PHE A 135 -6.25 9.00 -14.97
CA PHE A 135 -5.61 10.22 -14.50
C PHE A 135 -4.12 10.29 -14.89
N ALA A 136 -3.42 9.17 -14.84
CA ALA A 136 -2.02 9.13 -15.30
C ALA A 136 -1.91 9.39 -16.82
N ALA A 137 -2.83 8.86 -17.63
CA ALA A 137 -2.88 9.15 -19.07
C ALA A 137 -3.16 10.64 -19.34
N GLU A 138 -4.10 11.25 -18.59
CA GLU A 138 -4.38 12.69 -18.64
C GLU A 138 -3.11 13.51 -18.38
N LEU A 139 -2.34 13.18 -17.34
CA LEU A 139 -1.09 13.88 -17.01
C LEU A 139 -0.04 13.77 -18.11
N LEU A 140 0.00 12.67 -18.86
CA LEU A 140 0.89 12.48 -20.00
C LEU A 140 0.36 13.12 -21.30
N GLY A 141 -0.85 13.70 -21.28
CA GLY A 141 -1.50 14.20 -22.50
C GLY A 141 -1.90 13.09 -23.47
N MET A 142 -2.08 11.86 -22.98
CA MET A 142 -2.44 10.68 -23.76
C MET A 142 -3.92 10.36 -23.59
N ALA A 143 -4.53 9.77 -24.62
CA ALA A 143 -5.83 9.15 -24.48
C ALA A 143 -5.72 7.95 -23.51
N PRO A 144 -6.67 7.79 -22.56
CA PRO A 144 -6.63 6.63 -21.67
C PRO A 144 -6.85 5.34 -22.47
N PRO A 145 -6.28 4.21 -22.06
CA PRO A 145 -6.57 2.92 -22.67
C PRO A 145 -8.09 2.61 -22.66
N PRO A 146 -8.59 1.82 -23.59
CA PRO A 146 -10.01 1.43 -23.61
C PRO A 146 -10.38 0.65 -22.33
N ASP A 147 -11.67 0.71 -21.98
CA ASP A 147 -12.23 -0.08 -20.89
C ASP A 147 -12.25 -1.56 -21.24
N ILE A 148 -11.76 -2.39 -20.32
CA ILE A 148 -11.80 -3.84 -20.43
C ILE A 148 -12.67 -4.35 -19.27
N PRO A 149 -13.83 -4.95 -19.51
CA PRO A 149 -14.60 -5.62 -18.47
C PRO A 149 -13.72 -6.65 -17.75
N PHE A 150 -13.91 -6.78 -16.43
CA PHE A 150 -13.07 -7.70 -15.64
C PHE A 150 -13.11 -9.14 -16.14
N GLU A 151 -14.28 -9.59 -16.61
CA GLU A 151 -14.51 -10.91 -17.18
C GLU A 151 -13.73 -11.19 -18.48
N ASP A 152 -13.38 -10.13 -19.22
CA ASP A 152 -12.64 -10.21 -20.48
C ASP A 152 -11.13 -9.97 -20.28
N ALA A 153 -10.73 -9.58 -19.07
CA ALA A 153 -9.34 -9.20 -18.79
C ALA A 153 -8.43 -10.42 -18.69
N GLN A 154 -7.35 -10.42 -19.45
CA GLN A 154 -6.30 -11.44 -19.33
C GLN A 154 -5.32 -11.04 -18.22
N LEU A 155 -5.60 -11.50 -17.00
CA LEU A 155 -4.79 -11.22 -15.82
C LEU A 155 -3.78 -12.32 -15.56
N SER A 156 -2.56 -11.94 -15.17
CA SER A 156 -1.65 -12.88 -14.53
C SER A 156 -2.25 -13.35 -13.18
N GLU A 157 -1.83 -14.53 -12.70
CA GLU A 157 -2.27 -15.04 -11.39
C GLU A 157 -2.08 -14.01 -10.26
N MET A 158 -0.94 -13.29 -10.29
CA MET A 158 -0.67 -12.25 -9.32
C MET A 158 -1.66 -11.08 -9.44
N ALA A 159 -1.97 -10.61 -10.64
CA ALA A 159 -2.94 -9.54 -10.85
C ALA A 159 -4.35 -9.99 -10.45
N ALA A 160 -4.75 -11.20 -10.82
CA ALA A 160 -6.03 -11.78 -10.43
C ALA A 160 -6.18 -11.85 -8.89
N SER A 161 -5.10 -12.21 -8.17
CA SER A 161 -5.13 -12.27 -6.71
C SER A 161 -5.41 -10.90 -6.06
N PHE A 162 -4.97 -9.80 -6.66
CA PHE A 162 -5.32 -8.45 -6.17
C PHE A 162 -6.78 -8.09 -6.40
N TYR A 163 -7.37 -8.52 -7.53
CA TYR A 163 -8.79 -8.30 -7.81
C TYR A 163 -9.72 -9.24 -7.01
N ALA A 164 -9.18 -10.30 -6.40
CA ALA A 164 -9.95 -11.18 -5.53
C ALA A 164 -10.29 -10.54 -4.17
N GLU A 165 -9.60 -9.46 -3.81
CA GLU A 165 -9.83 -8.74 -2.55
C GLU A 165 -10.22 -7.30 -2.82
N CYS A 166 -11.23 -6.80 -2.11
CA CYS A 166 -11.65 -5.41 -2.15
C CYS A 166 -11.79 -4.86 -0.72
N LYS A 167 -11.00 -3.83 -0.41
CA LYS A 167 -11.04 -3.17 0.92
C LYS A 167 -10.50 -1.75 0.86
N ARG A 168 -10.99 -0.93 1.77
CA ARG A 168 -10.46 0.39 2.09
C ARG A 168 -9.60 0.29 3.34
N VAL A 169 -8.52 1.03 3.42
CA VAL A 169 -7.60 0.99 4.56
C VAL A 169 -7.60 2.35 5.25
N ALA A 170 -7.88 2.35 6.55
CA ALA A 170 -7.85 3.56 7.36
C ALA A 170 -6.42 3.88 7.83
N ASN A 171 -6.04 5.15 7.87
CA ASN A 171 -4.73 5.62 8.37
C ASN A 171 -4.87 6.55 9.60
N ALA A 172 -6.06 6.59 10.20
CA ALA A 172 -6.38 7.51 11.28
C ALA A 172 -5.48 7.31 12.51
N ARG A 173 -5.11 6.05 12.82
CA ARG A 173 -4.22 5.75 13.93
C ARG A 173 -2.81 6.30 13.71
N ALA A 174 -2.23 6.13 12.52
CA ALA A 174 -0.91 6.69 12.21
C ALA A 174 -0.94 8.22 12.33
N LYS A 175 -1.98 8.87 11.84
CA LYS A 175 -2.17 10.32 11.97
C LYS A 175 -2.27 10.77 13.43
N ALA A 176 -3.06 10.08 14.24
CA ALA A 176 -3.32 10.47 15.62
C ALA A 176 -2.11 10.17 16.54
N ALA A 177 -1.54 8.96 16.46
CA ALA A 177 -0.52 8.51 17.39
C ALA A 177 0.89 9.01 17.03
N LEU A 178 1.18 9.17 15.73
CA LEU A 178 2.51 9.57 15.27
C LEU A 178 2.59 11.04 14.86
N GLY A 179 1.46 11.74 14.71
CA GLY A 179 1.42 13.06 14.08
C GLY A 179 1.74 13.03 12.59
N TRP A 180 1.86 11.83 12.01
CA TRP A 180 2.18 11.66 10.60
C TRP A 180 1.03 12.11 9.70
N ARG A 181 1.38 12.68 8.57
CA ARG A 181 0.47 13.02 7.48
C ARG A 181 1.13 12.64 6.17
N PRO A 182 0.43 11.98 5.23
CA PRO A 182 1.00 11.73 3.92
C PRO A 182 1.24 13.07 3.19
N ALA A 183 2.41 13.22 2.60
CA ALA A 183 2.72 14.34 1.72
C ALA A 183 1.90 14.25 0.42
N TYR A 184 1.56 13.03 0.04
CA TYR A 184 0.71 12.70 -1.11
C TYR A 184 -0.61 12.10 -0.62
N PRO A 185 -1.58 12.94 -0.21
CA PRO A 185 -2.82 12.47 0.41
C PRO A 185 -3.70 11.66 -0.54
N THR A 186 -3.51 11.78 -1.85
CA THR A 186 -4.15 10.92 -2.85
C THR A 186 -3.15 10.54 -3.95
N TYR A 187 -3.51 9.55 -4.76
CA TYR A 187 -2.72 9.20 -5.94
C TYR A 187 -2.51 10.37 -6.91
N ARG A 188 -3.39 11.39 -6.87
CA ARG A 188 -3.29 12.55 -7.77
C ARG A 188 -2.08 13.41 -7.46
N GLU A 189 -1.84 13.74 -6.19
CA GLU A 189 -0.66 14.49 -5.76
C GLU A 189 0.61 13.67 -6.02
N GLY A 190 0.59 12.37 -5.68
CA GLY A 190 1.74 11.50 -5.89
C GLY A 190 2.14 11.36 -7.36
N LEU A 191 1.17 11.16 -8.26
CA LEU A 191 1.46 11.04 -9.70
C LEU A 191 1.97 12.36 -10.28
N ARG A 192 1.42 13.52 -9.89
CA ARG A 192 1.96 14.81 -10.30
C ARG A 192 3.40 15.00 -9.86
N ALA A 193 3.72 14.63 -8.62
CA ALA A 193 5.08 14.73 -8.08
C ALA A 193 6.06 13.81 -8.83
N ILE A 194 5.67 12.57 -9.12
CA ILE A 194 6.49 11.63 -9.89
C ILE A 194 6.80 12.21 -11.27
N LEU A 195 5.78 12.68 -12.00
CA LEU A 195 5.97 13.25 -13.34
C LEU A 195 6.86 14.50 -13.32
N ALA A 196 6.69 15.36 -12.31
CA ALA A 196 7.53 16.55 -12.16
C ALA A 196 9.00 16.18 -11.89
N ALA A 197 9.26 15.17 -11.06
CA ALA A 197 10.60 14.69 -10.78
C ALA A 197 11.26 14.04 -12.00
N GLU A 198 10.52 13.25 -12.79
CA GLU A 198 11.02 12.68 -14.06
C GLU A 198 11.40 13.77 -15.06
N SER A 199 10.56 14.81 -15.18
CA SER A 199 10.84 15.94 -16.08
C SER A 199 12.07 16.72 -15.66
N ALA A 200 12.31 16.89 -14.36
CA ALA A 200 13.49 17.58 -13.83
C ALA A 200 14.79 16.77 -14.01
N ALA A 201 14.72 15.45 -14.05
CA ALA A 201 15.88 14.57 -14.25
C ALA A 201 16.33 14.45 -15.71
N THR A 202 15.54 14.98 -16.65
CA THR A 202 15.82 14.91 -18.10
C THR A 202 16.59 16.14 -18.60
N TYR A 203 16.81 17.15 -17.76
CA TYR A 203 17.61 18.35 -18.00
C TYR A 203 18.92 18.34 -17.22
#